data_18a43b41373bfa332ba6f24fe917055d
#
_entry.id   18a43b41373bfa332ba6f24fe917055d
#
_cell.length_a   1.000
_cell.length_b   1.000
_cell.length_c   1.000
_cell.angle_alpha   90.00
_cell.angle_beta   90.00
_cell.angle_gamma   90.00
#
_symmetry.space_group_name_H-M   'P 1'
#
loop_
_entity.id
_entity.type
_entity.pdbx_description
1 polymer ?
#
loop_
_entity_poly.entity_id
_entity_poly.type
_entity_poly.pdbx_seq_one_letter_code
_entity_poly.pdbx_strand_id
1 'polypeptide(L)'
;VTLDDLGAWIIKCNPRKTPLESMRAAGEARSSWCIADNYRSRLIRPGQRVLFWVTSHPRRGIWGAGRVTGDVTVEGGRLHVPVRIPLLAEPVTAAELLTVGALRAMEVFRSPQQANPSWVSEKEWTLLEPLLPATGMAAG
;
A
#
# COMPACT_ATOMS: atom_id res chain seq x y z
N VAL A 1 -6.48 -14.40 -2.01
CA VAL A 1 -5.21 -14.30 -1.27
C VAL A 1 -5.27 -15.19 -0.04
N THR A 2 -4.15 -15.78 0.31
CA THR A 2 -3.97 -16.54 1.54
C THR A 2 -2.78 -15.96 2.30
N LEU A 3 -2.67 -16.28 3.59
CA LEU A 3 -1.53 -15.81 4.40
C LEU A 3 -0.20 -16.32 3.83
N ASP A 4 -0.17 -17.52 3.26
CA ASP A 4 1.05 -18.10 2.69
C ASP A 4 1.48 -17.36 1.41
N ASP A 5 0.54 -16.85 0.64
CA ASP A 5 0.81 -16.17 -0.63
C ASP A 5 1.05 -14.67 -0.46
N LEU A 6 0.68 -14.12 0.67
CA LEU A 6 0.71 -12.67 0.89
C LEU A 6 2.14 -12.14 1.02
N GLY A 7 2.54 -11.28 0.09
CA GLY A 7 3.79 -10.52 0.17
C GLY A 7 3.60 -9.20 0.89
N ALA A 8 2.59 -8.45 0.49
CA ALA A 8 2.24 -7.17 1.10
C ALA A 8 0.81 -6.79 0.76
N TRP A 9 0.18 -6.05 1.65
CA TRP A 9 -1.07 -5.35 1.34
C TRP A 9 -0.77 -4.07 0.59
N ILE A 10 -1.74 -3.57 -0.17
CA ILE A 10 -1.67 -2.27 -0.83
C ILE A 10 -2.88 -1.45 -0.39
N ILE A 11 -2.61 -0.27 0.16
CA ILE A 11 -3.63 0.74 0.45
C ILE A 11 -3.57 1.78 -0.67
N LYS A 12 -4.67 1.91 -1.40
CA LYS A 12 -4.79 2.88 -2.49
C LYS A 12 -5.38 4.18 -1.99
N CYS A 13 -4.80 5.29 -2.42
CA CYS A 13 -5.23 6.64 -2.09
C CYS A 13 -5.51 7.41 -3.38
N ASN A 14 -6.70 7.99 -3.48
CA ASN A 14 -7.03 8.94 -4.53
C ASN A 14 -6.82 10.35 -3.98
N PRO A 15 -5.81 11.10 -4.47
CA PRO A 15 -5.52 12.43 -3.92
C PRO A 15 -6.63 13.46 -4.14
N ARG A 16 -7.57 13.19 -5.02
CA ARG A 16 -8.76 14.04 -5.20
C ARG A 16 -9.71 13.94 -4.02
N LYS A 17 -9.70 12.80 -3.31
CA LYS A 17 -10.55 12.55 -2.14
C LYS A 17 -9.77 12.72 -0.83
N THR A 18 -8.50 12.38 -0.83
CA THR A 18 -7.63 12.43 0.34
C THR A 18 -6.35 13.17 -0.06
N PRO A 19 -6.26 14.47 0.25
CA PRO A 19 -5.10 15.27 -0.17
C PRO A 19 -3.78 14.73 0.37
N LEU A 20 -2.73 14.86 -0.45
CA LEU A 20 -1.40 14.33 -0.12
C LEU A 20 -0.56 15.29 0.73
N GLU A 21 -0.92 16.56 0.80
CA GLU A 21 -0.07 17.62 1.37
C GLU A 21 0.33 17.35 2.81
N SER A 22 -0.65 16.99 3.67
CA SER A 22 -0.35 16.73 5.08
C SER A 22 0.50 15.48 5.27
N MET A 23 0.30 14.47 4.43
CA MET A 23 1.11 13.25 4.47
C MET A 23 2.54 13.52 4.01
N ARG A 24 2.70 14.32 2.96
CA ARG A 24 4.03 14.70 2.47
C ARG A 24 4.78 15.52 3.51
N ALA A 25 4.08 16.44 4.18
CA ALA A 25 4.66 17.23 5.25
C ALA A 25 5.09 16.36 6.44
N ALA A 26 4.29 15.36 6.77
CA ALA A 26 4.58 14.44 7.86
C ALA A 26 5.63 13.38 7.50
N GLY A 27 5.87 13.14 6.20
CA GLY A 27 6.79 12.10 5.74
C GLY A 27 6.22 10.69 5.85
N GLU A 28 4.92 10.56 6.11
CA GLU A 28 4.26 9.25 6.20
C GLU A 28 2.78 9.37 5.86
N ALA A 29 2.20 8.25 5.45
CA ALA A 29 0.77 8.16 5.16
C ALA A 29 -0.04 8.27 6.45
N ARG A 30 -1.34 8.53 6.32
CA ARG A 30 -2.25 8.47 7.47
C ARG A 30 -2.10 7.14 8.21
N SER A 31 -2.27 7.17 9.51
CA SER A 31 -2.06 6.00 10.37
C SER A 31 -3.24 5.03 10.39
N SER A 32 -4.37 5.37 9.77
CA SER A 32 -5.56 4.53 9.73
C SER A 32 -6.29 4.69 8.40
N TRP A 33 -6.70 3.59 7.81
CA TRP A 33 -7.38 3.57 6.52
C TRP A 33 -8.60 2.67 6.55
N CYS A 34 -9.67 3.14 5.92
CA CYS A 34 -10.90 2.38 5.73
C CYS A 34 -10.65 1.21 4.78
N ILE A 35 -11.16 0.05 5.15
CA ILE A 35 -11.04 -1.16 4.31
C ILE A 35 -12.41 -1.82 4.17
N ALA A 36 -12.54 -2.64 3.13
CA ALA A 36 -13.75 -3.39 2.89
C ALA A 36 -13.94 -4.50 3.93
N ASP A 37 -15.19 -4.73 4.30
CA ASP A 37 -15.55 -5.84 5.17
C ASP A 37 -15.76 -7.09 4.31
N ASN A 38 -14.68 -7.83 4.12
CA ASN A 38 -14.69 -9.07 3.35
C ASN A 38 -13.65 -10.03 3.93
N TYR A 39 -13.41 -11.17 3.26
CA TYR A 39 -12.49 -12.17 3.78
C TYR A 39 -11.07 -11.65 4.00
N ARG A 40 -10.65 -10.65 3.21
CA ARG A 40 -9.29 -10.06 3.32
C ARG A 40 -9.09 -9.37 4.66
N SER A 41 -10.11 -8.70 5.18
CA SER A 41 -10.00 -8.02 6.46
C SER A 41 -9.68 -8.98 7.60
N ARG A 42 -10.06 -10.23 7.46
CA ARG A 42 -9.78 -11.28 8.47
C ARG A 42 -8.38 -11.85 8.36
N LEU A 43 -7.65 -11.54 7.28
CA LEU A 43 -6.28 -11.99 7.07
C LEU A 43 -5.25 -10.94 7.52
N ILE A 44 -5.70 -9.73 7.81
CA ILE A 44 -4.81 -8.63 8.21
C ILE A 44 -4.29 -8.87 9.63
N ARG A 45 -2.98 -8.78 9.80
CA ARG A 45 -2.29 -9.00 11.08
C ARG A 45 -1.21 -7.93 11.30
N PRO A 46 -0.96 -7.54 12.55
CA PRO A 46 0.16 -6.66 12.87
C PRO A 46 1.48 -7.22 12.31
N GLY A 47 2.33 -6.35 11.83
CA GLY A 47 3.65 -6.70 11.31
C GLY A 47 3.67 -7.03 9.83
N GLN A 48 2.53 -7.23 9.18
CA GLN A 48 2.49 -7.48 7.75
C GLN A 48 2.94 -6.25 6.98
N ARG A 49 3.59 -6.46 5.83
CA ARG A 49 4.02 -5.38 4.95
C ARG A 49 2.81 -4.70 4.32
N VAL A 50 2.88 -3.39 4.17
CA VAL A 50 1.86 -2.61 3.47
C VAL A 50 2.53 -1.55 2.61
N LEU A 51 2.02 -1.39 1.39
CA LEU A 51 2.47 -0.39 0.43
C LEU A 51 1.39 0.68 0.28
N PHE A 52 1.83 1.93 0.12
CA PHE A 52 0.94 3.06 -0.11
C PHE A 52 0.96 3.38 -1.61
N TRP A 53 -0.19 3.24 -2.26
CA TRP A 53 -0.35 3.44 -3.70
C TRP A 53 -1.16 4.70 -3.95
N VAL A 54 -0.60 5.62 -4.71
CA VAL A 54 -1.30 6.86 -5.11
C VAL A 54 -1.84 6.68 -6.52
N THR A 55 -3.16 6.90 -6.66
CA THR A 55 -3.87 6.88 -7.95
C THR A 55 -4.04 8.32 -8.46
N SER A 56 -4.54 8.49 -9.68
CA SER A 56 -4.98 9.80 -10.21
C SER A 56 -3.94 10.91 -10.03
N HIS A 57 -2.68 10.60 -10.29
CA HIS A 57 -1.55 11.52 -10.13
C HIS A 57 -0.57 11.29 -11.29
N PRO A 58 0.14 12.32 -11.77
CA PRO A 58 1.14 12.15 -12.82
C PRO A 58 2.22 11.12 -12.48
N ARG A 59 2.55 10.98 -11.19
CA ARG A 59 3.51 10.00 -10.70
C ARG A 59 2.82 8.84 -9.96
N ARG A 60 1.68 8.39 -10.48
CA ARG A 60 0.93 7.26 -9.95
C ARG A 60 1.86 6.07 -9.70
N GLY A 61 1.72 5.43 -8.55
CA GLY A 61 2.53 4.28 -8.20
C GLY A 61 2.70 4.11 -6.70
N ILE A 62 3.80 3.49 -6.30
CA ILE A 62 4.13 3.24 -4.89
C ILE A 62 4.81 4.49 -4.31
N TRP A 63 4.19 5.05 -3.30
CA TRP A 63 4.66 6.27 -2.63
C TRP A 63 5.18 6.01 -1.22
N GLY A 64 4.92 4.83 -0.67
CA GLY A 64 5.36 4.49 0.66
C GLY A 64 5.39 3.00 0.90
N ALA A 65 6.17 2.57 1.89
CA ALA A 65 6.27 1.18 2.30
C ALA A 65 6.43 1.11 3.82
N GLY A 66 5.65 0.25 4.45
CA GLY A 66 5.65 0.14 5.91
C GLY A 66 4.99 -1.13 6.40
N ARG A 67 4.35 -1.01 7.56
CA ARG A 67 3.78 -2.17 8.26
C ARG A 67 2.39 -1.87 8.80
N VAL A 68 1.59 -2.92 8.91
CA VAL A 68 0.38 -2.93 9.72
C VAL A 68 0.82 -2.89 11.18
N THR A 69 0.24 -1.99 11.98
CA THR A 69 0.70 -1.75 13.36
C THR A 69 -0.20 -2.37 14.42
N GLY A 70 -1.39 -2.81 14.07
CA GLY A 70 -2.33 -3.39 15.03
C GLY A 70 -3.45 -4.12 14.33
N ASP A 71 -4.41 -4.59 15.13
CA ASP A 71 -5.57 -5.30 14.61
C ASP A 71 -6.52 -4.35 13.89
N VAL A 72 -7.30 -4.90 12.98
CA VAL A 72 -8.41 -4.19 12.34
C VAL A 72 -9.41 -3.77 13.42
N THR A 73 -9.86 -2.53 13.36
CA THR A 73 -10.83 -1.96 14.31
C THR A 73 -12.09 -1.53 13.58
N VAL A 74 -13.15 -1.30 14.36
CA VAL A 74 -14.40 -0.74 13.83
C VAL A 74 -14.55 0.69 14.35
N GLU A 75 -14.66 1.64 13.41
CA GLU A 75 -14.85 3.04 13.76
C GLU A 75 -15.98 3.60 12.87
N GLY A 76 -16.99 4.18 13.49
CA GLY A 76 -18.12 4.73 12.75
C GLY A 76 -18.84 3.70 11.88
N GLY A 77 -18.88 2.44 12.30
CA GLY A 77 -19.52 1.36 11.57
C GLY A 77 -18.70 0.81 10.40
N ARG A 78 -17.44 1.23 10.25
CA ARG A 78 -16.55 0.81 9.18
C ARG A 78 -15.29 0.17 9.73
N LEU A 79 -14.73 -0.78 8.98
CA LEU A 79 -13.45 -1.37 9.33
C LEU A 79 -12.29 -0.45 8.97
N HIS A 80 -11.33 -0.36 9.86
CA HIS A 80 -10.10 0.41 9.68
C HIS A 80 -8.88 -0.44 9.99
N VAL A 81 -7.83 -0.24 9.22
CA VAL A 81 -6.53 -0.88 9.46
C VAL A 81 -5.54 0.18 9.94
N PRO A 82 -4.91 -0.04 11.12
CA PRO A 82 -3.85 0.86 11.56
C PRO A 82 -2.54 0.51 10.88
N VAL A 83 -1.83 1.53 10.42
CA VAL A 83 -0.60 1.35 9.65
C VAL A 83 0.43 2.41 10.01
N ARG A 84 1.68 2.11 9.72
CA ARG A 84 2.75 3.09 9.67
C ARG A 84 3.49 2.92 8.37
N ILE A 85 3.34 3.90 7.47
CA ILE A 85 3.89 3.83 6.12
C ILE A 85 4.72 5.08 5.84
N PRO A 86 6.03 5.03 6.13
CA PRO A 86 6.93 6.10 5.72
C PRO A 86 6.87 6.28 4.21
N LEU A 87 6.89 7.54 3.76
CA LEU A 87 6.93 7.83 2.32
C LEU A 87 8.34 7.57 1.80
N LEU A 88 8.41 7.07 0.57
CA LEU A 88 9.68 6.87 -0.12
C LEU A 88 10.29 8.21 -0.50
N ALA A 89 11.63 8.26 -0.59
CA ALA A 89 12.34 9.45 -1.07
C ALA A 89 11.86 9.85 -2.47
N GLU A 90 11.63 8.85 -3.33
CA GLU A 90 11.05 9.02 -4.65
C GLU A 90 10.01 7.94 -4.88
N PRO A 91 8.84 8.26 -5.46
CA PRO A 91 7.86 7.24 -5.81
C PRO A 91 8.41 6.26 -6.84
N VAL A 92 7.98 5.01 -6.75
CA VAL A 92 8.19 4.04 -7.83
C VAL A 92 6.92 4.07 -8.68
N THR A 93 7.03 4.63 -9.86
CA THR A 93 5.85 4.86 -10.69
C THR A 93 5.29 3.58 -11.30
N ALA A 94 4.01 3.59 -11.65
CA ALA A 94 3.37 2.50 -12.36
C ALA A 94 4.12 2.18 -13.65
N ALA A 95 4.58 3.21 -14.38
CA ALA A 95 5.34 3.03 -15.60
C ALA A 95 6.63 2.24 -15.37
N GLU A 96 7.36 2.56 -14.30
CA GLU A 96 8.57 1.83 -13.94
C GLU A 96 8.26 0.37 -13.58
N LEU A 97 7.20 0.13 -12.81
CA LEU A 97 6.81 -1.23 -12.43
C LEU A 97 6.43 -2.07 -13.66
N LEU A 98 5.75 -1.46 -14.61
CA LEU A 98 5.31 -2.15 -15.82
C LEU A 98 6.47 -2.56 -16.75
N THR A 99 7.68 -2.04 -16.54
CA THR A 99 8.86 -2.49 -17.28
C THR A 99 9.34 -3.87 -16.81
N VAL A 100 8.92 -4.32 -15.61
CA VAL A 100 9.20 -5.65 -15.10
C VAL A 100 8.01 -6.54 -15.45
N GLY A 101 8.17 -7.42 -16.44
CA GLY A 101 7.07 -8.17 -17.04
C GLY A 101 6.19 -8.90 -16.03
N ALA A 102 6.80 -9.56 -15.04
CA ALA A 102 6.06 -10.31 -14.03
C ALA A 102 5.21 -9.41 -13.13
N LEU A 103 5.55 -8.13 -12.98
CA LEU A 103 4.79 -7.19 -12.15
C LEU A 103 3.53 -6.66 -12.85
N ARG A 104 3.39 -6.89 -14.14
CA ARG A 104 2.16 -6.52 -14.87
C ARG A 104 0.94 -7.26 -14.36
N ALA A 105 1.14 -8.40 -13.72
CA ALA A 105 0.07 -9.20 -13.13
C ALA A 105 -0.38 -8.71 -11.74
N MET A 106 0.26 -7.69 -11.19
CA MET A 106 -0.15 -7.14 -9.88
C MET A 106 -1.62 -6.72 -9.89
N GLU A 107 -2.30 -6.95 -8.79
CA GLU A 107 -3.74 -6.68 -8.69
C GLU A 107 -4.10 -5.22 -9.00
N VAL A 108 -3.25 -4.26 -8.60
CA VAL A 108 -3.50 -2.84 -8.90
C VAL A 108 -3.60 -2.56 -10.40
N PHE A 109 -3.00 -3.39 -11.23
CA PHE A 109 -3.08 -3.27 -12.69
C PHE A 109 -4.24 -4.06 -13.27
N ARG A 110 -4.50 -5.27 -12.74
CA ARG A 110 -5.57 -6.16 -13.22
C ARG A 110 -6.96 -5.72 -12.74
N SER A 111 -7.04 -5.21 -11.54
CA SER A 111 -8.31 -4.86 -10.89
C SER A 111 -8.17 -3.54 -10.15
N PRO A 112 -8.00 -2.43 -10.88
CA PRO A 112 -7.76 -1.12 -10.26
C PRO A 112 -8.93 -0.63 -9.40
N GLN A 113 -10.14 -1.16 -9.59
CA GLN A 113 -11.31 -0.79 -8.78
C GLN A 113 -11.47 -1.62 -7.52
N GLN A 114 -10.59 -2.60 -7.28
CA GLN A 114 -10.67 -3.40 -6.06
C GLN A 114 -10.65 -2.50 -4.84
N ALA A 115 -11.63 -2.68 -3.95
CA ALA A 115 -11.67 -1.93 -2.69
C ALA A 115 -10.43 -2.26 -1.83
N ASN A 116 -10.00 -1.29 -1.02
CA ASN A 116 -8.89 -1.53 -0.11
C ASN A 116 -9.20 -2.71 0.85
N PRO A 117 -8.22 -3.57 1.11
CA PRO A 117 -6.89 -3.53 0.56
C PRO A 117 -6.76 -4.32 -0.75
N SER A 118 -5.86 -3.90 -1.61
CA SER A 118 -5.31 -4.75 -2.66
C SER A 118 -4.11 -5.51 -2.08
N TRP A 119 -3.46 -6.37 -2.86
CA TRP A 119 -2.33 -7.15 -2.36
C TRP A 119 -1.34 -7.49 -3.46
N VAL A 120 -0.12 -7.83 -3.05
CA VAL A 120 0.88 -8.43 -3.93
C VAL A 120 1.30 -9.78 -3.33
N SER A 121 1.63 -10.72 -4.21
CA SER A 121 2.10 -12.04 -3.78
C SER A 121 3.54 -11.97 -3.26
N GLU A 122 3.99 -13.04 -2.59
CA GLU A 122 5.38 -13.15 -2.16
C GLU A 122 6.34 -13.10 -3.36
N LYS A 123 5.97 -13.69 -4.47
CA LYS A 123 6.79 -13.65 -5.69
C LYS A 123 6.89 -12.22 -6.24
N GLU A 124 5.78 -11.51 -6.27
CA GLU A 124 5.75 -10.12 -6.70
C GLU A 124 6.56 -9.25 -5.75
N TRP A 125 6.42 -9.46 -4.46
CA TRP A 125 7.19 -8.73 -3.46
C TRP A 125 8.69 -8.90 -3.64
N THR A 126 9.14 -10.12 -3.91
CA THR A 126 10.56 -10.41 -4.15
C THR A 126 11.13 -9.60 -5.32
N LEU A 127 10.32 -9.40 -6.37
CA LEU A 127 10.70 -8.59 -7.53
C LEU A 127 10.60 -7.09 -7.27
N LEU A 128 9.66 -6.72 -6.43
CA LEU A 128 9.31 -5.32 -6.15
C LEU A 128 10.27 -4.68 -5.15
N GLU A 129 10.62 -5.41 -4.09
CA GLU A 129 11.41 -4.85 -2.99
C GLU A 129 12.72 -4.20 -3.44
N PRO A 130 13.51 -4.80 -4.34
CA PRO A 130 14.74 -4.18 -4.81
C PRO A 130 14.54 -2.85 -5.55
N LEU A 131 13.32 -2.58 -6.03
CA LEU A 131 13.00 -1.34 -6.75
C LEU A 131 12.67 -0.20 -5.81
N LEU A 132 12.40 -0.49 -4.54
CA LEU A 132 12.00 0.54 -3.59
C LEU A 132 13.22 1.34 -3.13
N PRO A 133 13.18 2.68 -3.30
CA PRO A 133 14.25 3.53 -2.76
C PRO A 133 14.14 3.64 -1.25
N ALA A 134 15.14 4.25 -0.62
CA ALA A 134 15.09 4.55 0.81
C ALA A 134 13.85 5.40 1.12
N THR A 135 13.26 5.21 2.32
CA THR A 135 12.14 6.02 2.76
C THR A 135 12.59 7.45 3.04
N GLY A 136 11.64 8.37 3.02
CA GLY A 136 11.90 9.76 3.40
C GLY A 136 12.23 9.91 4.89
N MET A 137 11.84 8.95 5.72
CA MET A 137 12.25 8.89 7.12
C MET A 137 13.62 8.24 7.17
N ALA A 138 14.56 8.87 7.88
CA ALA A 138 15.89 8.33 8.01
C ALA A 138 15.81 6.89 8.53
N ALA A 139 16.49 5.98 7.85
CA ALA A 139 16.68 4.66 8.36
C ALA A 139 17.49 4.79 9.65
N GLY A 140 16.83 4.51 10.73
CA GLY A 140 17.49 4.55 12.02
C GLY A 140 18.60 3.54 12.10
#